data_a2d33e8e85ed346a2994b63e6fe345a6
#
_entry.id   a2d33e8e85ed346a2994b63e6fe345a6
#
_cell.length_a   1.000
_cell.length_b   1.000
_cell.length_c   1.000
_cell.angle_alpha   90.00
_cell.angle_beta   90.00
_cell.angle_gamma   90.00
#
_symmetry.space_group_name_H-M   'P 1'
#
loop_
_entity.id
_entity.type
_entity.pdbx_description
1 polymer ?
#
loop_
_entity_poly.entity_id
_entity_poly.type
_entity_poly.pdbx_seq_one_letter_code
_entity_poly.pdbx_strand_id
1 'polypeptide(L)'
;MKKTREVTHNMFMNMEARRNMTRRLIRGLFIVILTIFGFLCSCTQKNGDSDRTLGEAIMIDGIDVSGMSSAAAFETLSYEHMKRSDDISVTVTSPNNGSVSFSAQSLPIEYDTQDVIDEALKLKRFHPIGNGYRVFETQSHIDAAKAAQALKGLCARLESEPKNAESRYTGTLPDKFEFTGGISGYEVDVDSLAEELAAAWGTGNEYAFEAPMIEIKPEYTLEAAKADNTLIASCTTYFDKSPHNAENRVFNIIKGAGLIDGCQVEVGSEFDINEVLGARSERNGWRMAAGIREGKYNQEYGGGICQVSTTLYNAVLMADLEVTERHHHSWPMSYAPIGLDATISTGGPNLRFVNSGKSRITISAATDSKNMSITVEIYGAPLDNGVTIRLSSEKIETLDEPDAKYRLDSSLPFNTVVRDRKGRRGSISQAYKEYYDANGKLIEKRLISKDVYGAISAIYRVSEDVYYAKVSTGQSTVDVEP
;
A
#
# COMPACT_ATOMS: atom_id res chain seq x y z
N MET A 1 24.92 -11.55 -7.07
CA MET A 1 23.52 -11.95 -7.20
C MET A 1 23.15 -13.31 -6.59
N LYS A 2 24.01 -14.33 -6.49
CA LYS A 2 23.67 -15.61 -5.80
C LYS A 2 23.63 -15.50 -4.27
N LYS A 3 24.53 -14.73 -3.64
CA LYS A 3 24.58 -14.57 -2.17
C LYS A 3 23.40 -13.81 -1.55
N THR A 4 22.77 -12.91 -2.28
CA THR A 4 21.63 -12.12 -1.77
C THR A 4 20.32 -12.92 -1.78
N ARG A 5 20.16 -13.87 -2.70
CA ARG A 5 18.98 -14.78 -2.74
C ARG A 5 19.00 -15.85 -1.63
N GLU A 6 20.18 -16.33 -1.21
CA GLU A 6 20.29 -17.27 -0.10
C GLU A 6 19.99 -16.64 1.25
N VAL A 7 20.35 -15.39 1.47
CA VAL A 7 20.08 -14.66 2.72
C VAL A 7 18.58 -14.38 2.89
N THR A 8 17.88 -13.98 1.82
CA THR A 8 16.42 -13.76 1.84
C THR A 8 15.64 -15.06 2.01
N HIS A 9 16.06 -16.15 1.38
CA HIS A 9 15.40 -17.45 1.51
C HIS A 9 15.57 -18.02 2.94
N ASN A 10 16.74 -17.90 3.54
CA ASN A 10 16.99 -18.33 4.92
C ASN A 10 16.27 -17.46 5.97
N MET A 11 16.03 -16.19 5.68
CA MET A 11 15.28 -15.29 6.56
C MET A 11 13.76 -15.61 6.54
N PHE A 12 13.21 -15.98 5.37
CA PHE A 12 11.81 -16.42 5.24
C PHE A 12 11.57 -17.78 5.93
N MET A 13 12.46 -18.74 5.75
CA MET A 13 12.37 -20.07 6.42
C MET A 13 12.47 -19.96 7.94
N ASN A 14 13.27 -19.03 8.47
CA ASN A 14 13.37 -18.79 9.91
C ASN A 14 12.12 -18.09 10.50
N MET A 15 11.44 -17.24 9.73
CA MET A 15 10.18 -16.62 10.16
C MET A 15 9.03 -17.64 10.21
N GLU A 16 8.94 -18.53 9.24
CA GLU A 16 7.92 -19.60 9.19
C GLU A 16 8.13 -20.64 10.29
N ALA A 17 9.39 -21.03 10.56
CA ALA A 17 9.74 -21.92 11.65
C ALA A 17 9.41 -21.32 13.04
N ARG A 18 9.65 -20.01 13.24
CA ARG A 18 9.28 -19.29 14.47
C ARG A 18 7.76 -19.20 14.63
N ARG A 19 7.01 -18.94 13.57
CA ARG A 19 5.54 -18.87 13.57
C ARG A 19 4.90 -20.23 13.91
N ASN A 20 5.47 -21.32 13.40
CA ASN A 20 5.01 -22.69 13.69
C ASN A 20 5.39 -23.14 15.12
N MET A 21 6.52 -22.70 15.65
CA MET A 21 6.92 -22.97 17.02
C MET A 21 6.05 -22.21 18.03
N THR A 22 5.71 -20.96 17.75
CA THR A 22 4.79 -20.17 18.59
C THR A 22 3.38 -20.76 18.58
N ARG A 23 2.88 -21.24 17.43
CA ARG A 23 1.58 -21.93 17.35
C ARG A 23 1.56 -23.27 18.10
N ARG A 24 2.67 -24.02 18.14
CA ARG A 24 2.79 -25.25 18.93
C ARG A 24 2.89 -24.98 20.43
N LEU A 25 3.56 -23.90 20.83
CA LEU A 25 3.64 -23.47 22.24
C LEU A 25 2.29 -22.96 22.75
N ILE A 26 1.53 -22.21 21.95
CA ILE A 26 0.19 -21.74 22.30
C ILE A 26 -0.79 -22.92 22.40
N ARG A 27 -0.74 -23.89 21.49
CA ARG A 27 -1.56 -25.11 21.59
C ARG A 27 -1.20 -25.99 22.79
N GLY A 28 0.10 -26.11 23.12
CA GLY A 28 0.56 -26.82 24.32
C GLY A 28 0.12 -26.14 25.62
N LEU A 29 0.12 -24.81 25.65
CA LEU A 29 -0.30 -24.02 26.81
C LEU A 29 -1.83 -24.09 27.02
N PHE A 30 -2.62 -24.15 25.92
CA PHE A 30 -4.09 -24.30 26.00
C PHE A 30 -4.50 -25.68 26.56
N ILE A 31 -3.79 -26.75 26.20
CA ILE A 31 -4.06 -28.11 26.72
C ILE A 31 -3.69 -28.19 28.20
N VAL A 32 -2.63 -27.52 28.64
CA VAL A 32 -2.21 -27.51 30.07
C VAL A 32 -3.14 -26.62 30.90
N ILE A 33 -3.70 -25.55 30.35
CA ILE A 33 -4.70 -24.67 31.04
C ILE A 33 -6.02 -25.40 31.20
N LEU A 34 -6.48 -26.19 30.23
CA LEU A 34 -7.70 -27.00 30.35
C LEU A 34 -7.59 -28.10 31.38
N THR A 35 -6.41 -28.69 31.57
CA THR A 35 -6.16 -29.72 32.62
C THR A 35 -6.00 -29.12 34.01
N ILE A 36 -5.57 -27.85 34.14
CA ILE A 36 -5.45 -27.15 35.43
C ILE A 36 -6.77 -26.55 35.89
N PHE A 37 -7.65 -26.10 34.96
CA PHE A 37 -8.99 -25.59 35.29
C PHE A 37 -9.93 -26.70 35.77
N GLY A 38 -9.76 -27.94 35.31
CA GLY A 38 -10.50 -29.10 35.82
C GLY A 38 -10.12 -29.50 37.26
N PHE A 39 -8.97 -29.01 37.77
CA PHE A 39 -8.50 -29.35 39.11
C PHE A 39 -8.72 -28.25 40.17
N LEU A 40 -9.06 -27.01 39.75
CA LEU A 40 -9.28 -25.86 40.65
C LEU A 40 -10.74 -25.57 40.99
N CYS A 41 -11.69 -26.26 40.35
CA CYS A 41 -13.12 -26.16 40.70
C CYS A 41 -13.55 -27.10 41.85
N SER A 42 -12.57 -27.71 42.52
CA SER A 42 -12.83 -28.70 43.58
C SER A 42 -12.58 -28.24 45.04
N CYS A 43 -12.60 -26.93 45.30
CA CYS A 43 -12.41 -26.43 46.67
C CYS A 43 -13.30 -25.28 47.07
N THR A 44 -14.62 -25.46 47.00
CA THR A 44 -15.57 -24.78 47.93
C THR A 44 -16.78 -25.66 48.18
N GLN A 45 -16.53 -26.93 48.54
CA GLN A 45 -17.59 -27.74 49.13
C GLN A 45 -17.70 -27.34 50.59
N LYS A 46 -18.87 -26.83 50.98
CA LYS A 46 -19.30 -26.85 52.37
C LYS A 46 -19.27 -28.30 52.85
N ASN A 47 -18.31 -28.65 53.72
CA ASN A 47 -18.28 -29.92 54.39
C ASN A 47 -19.58 -30.14 55.16
N GLY A 48 -20.44 -31.07 54.71
CA GLY A 48 -21.64 -31.45 55.45
C GLY A 48 -22.61 -32.39 54.75
N ASP A 49 -22.63 -32.47 53.40
CA ASP A 49 -23.69 -33.19 52.65
C ASP A 49 -23.23 -34.40 51.83
N SER A 50 -21.93 -34.71 51.76
CA SER A 50 -21.41 -35.84 50.96
C SER A 50 -21.74 -37.24 51.52
N ASP A 51 -22.20 -37.34 52.77
CA ASP A 51 -22.51 -38.59 53.41
C ASP A 51 -24.04 -38.94 53.41
N ARG A 52 -24.88 -38.09 52.81
CA ARG A 52 -26.28 -38.42 52.71
C ARG A 52 -26.52 -39.39 51.55
N THR A 53 -27.20 -40.50 51.84
CA THR A 53 -27.58 -41.48 50.83
C THR A 53 -29.08 -41.33 50.48
N LEU A 54 -29.36 -41.48 49.18
CA LEU A 54 -30.70 -41.55 48.63
C LEU A 54 -31.46 -42.75 49.17
N GLY A 55 -32.75 -42.65 49.29
CA GLY A 55 -33.61 -43.71 49.72
C GLY A 55 -33.72 -44.88 48.73
N GLU A 56 -34.52 -45.88 49.05
CA GLU A 56 -34.85 -47.01 48.17
C GLU A 56 -35.89 -46.55 47.09
N ALA A 57 -35.87 -47.17 45.90
CA ALA A 57 -36.79 -46.99 44.81
C ALA A 57 -36.84 -45.51 44.30
N ILE A 58 -35.69 -44.89 44.12
CA ILE A 58 -35.53 -43.54 43.53
C ILE A 58 -34.90 -43.65 42.16
N MET A 59 -35.56 -43.07 41.18
CA MET A 59 -35.12 -43.00 39.81
C MET A 59 -35.00 -41.52 39.38
N ILE A 60 -33.87 -41.09 38.81
CA ILE A 60 -33.66 -39.77 38.26
C ILE A 60 -33.31 -39.93 36.77
N ASP A 61 -34.03 -39.28 35.87
CA ASP A 61 -33.85 -39.36 34.40
C ASP A 61 -33.87 -40.80 33.87
N GLY A 62 -34.65 -41.69 34.50
CA GLY A 62 -34.70 -43.12 34.15
C GLY A 62 -33.52 -43.95 34.67
N ILE A 63 -32.67 -43.39 35.52
CA ILE A 63 -31.50 -44.05 36.14
C ILE A 63 -31.84 -44.38 37.60
N ASP A 64 -31.64 -45.64 38.00
CA ASP A 64 -31.81 -46.07 39.40
C ASP A 64 -30.63 -45.55 40.22
N VAL A 65 -30.90 -44.60 41.10
CA VAL A 65 -29.88 -44.00 42.02
C VAL A 65 -30.14 -44.39 43.48
N SER A 66 -30.95 -45.43 43.71
CA SER A 66 -31.31 -45.93 45.03
C SER A 66 -30.06 -46.29 45.87
N GLY A 67 -30.01 -45.78 47.09
CA GLY A 67 -28.91 -46.04 48.00
C GLY A 67 -27.57 -45.40 47.67
N MET A 68 -27.48 -44.64 46.58
CA MET A 68 -26.27 -43.89 46.22
C MET A 68 -26.02 -42.72 47.16
N SER A 69 -24.76 -42.38 47.42
CA SER A 69 -24.44 -41.09 48.05
C SER A 69 -24.76 -39.94 47.07
N SER A 70 -25.04 -38.72 47.58
CA SER A 70 -25.27 -37.54 46.76
C SER A 70 -24.17 -37.33 45.69
N ALA A 71 -22.89 -37.51 46.06
CA ALA A 71 -21.77 -37.39 45.13
C ALA A 71 -21.78 -38.48 44.05
N ALA A 72 -22.06 -39.76 44.41
CA ALA A 72 -22.10 -40.87 43.47
C ALA A 72 -23.29 -40.70 42.47
N ALA A 73 -24.45 -40.27 42.96
CA ALA A 73 -25.60 -39.97 42.11
C ALA A 73 -25.29 -38.82 41.12
N PHE A 74 -24.64 -37.75 41.59
CA PHE A 74 -24.25 -36.62 40.76
C PHE A 74 -23.25 -37.02 39.65
N GLU A 75 -22.21 -37.81 40.00
CA GLU A 75 -21.27 -38.31 38.99
C GLU A 75 -21.97 -39.20 37.95
N THR A 76 -22.85 -40.10 38.38
CA THR A 76 -23.56 -41.03 37.49
C THR A 76 -24.48 -40.25 36.53
N LEU A 77 -25.26 -39.32 37.06
CA LEU A 77 -26.16 -38.50 36.26
C LEU A 77 -25.40 -37.58 35.31
N SER A 78 -24.32 -36.93 35.77
CA SER A 78 -23.48 -36.06 34.93
C SER A 78 -22.87 -36.84 33.77
N TYR A 79 -22.40 -38.09 34.00
CA TYR A 79 -21.89 -38.95 32.93
C TYR A 79 -22.99 -39.30 31.91
N GLU A 80 -24.17 -39.66 32.34
CA GLU A 80 -25.28 -39.94 31.39
C GLU A 80 -25.80 -38.70 30.69
N HIS A 81 -25.82 -37.55 31.35
CA HIS A 81 -26.12 -36.25 30.67
C HIS A 81 -25.13 -35.93 29.59
N MET A 82 -23.83 -36.10 29.84
CA MET A 82 -22.77 -35.89 28.85
C MET A 82 -22.95 -36.84 27.65
N LYS A 83 -23.28 -38.11 27.89
CA LYS A 83 -23.51 -39.09 26.84
C LYS A 83 -24.78 -38.76 26.02
N ARG A 84 -25.88 -38.35 26.66
CA ARG A 84 -27.09 -37.91 25.97
C ARG A 84 -26.84 -36.64 25.12
N SER A 85 -26.04 -35.71 25.61
CA SER A 85 -25.72 -34.49 24.87
C SER A 85 -24.84 -34.78 23.62
N ASP A 86 -24.14 -35.92 23.60
CA ASP A 86 -23.41 -36.35 22.39
C ASP A 86 -24.33 -36.80 21.25
N ASP A 87 -25.50 -37.34 21.60
CA ASP A 87 -26.54 -37.78 20.65
C ASP A 87 -27.38 -36.59 20.08
N ILE A 88 -27.22 -35.39 20.62
CA ILE A 88 -27.92 -34.19 20.17
C ILE A 88 -27.04 -33.47 19.12
N SER A 89 -27.61 -33.27 17.94
CA SER A 89 -26.92 -32.60 16.82
C SER A 89 -27.37 -31.14 16.69
N VAL A 90 -26.38 -30.25 16.50
CA VAL A 90 -26.60 -28.84 16.15
C VAL A 90 -25.94 -28.57 14.81
N THR A 91 -26.73 -28.09 13.85
CA THR A 91 -26.27 -27.70 12.53
C THR A 91 -26.49 -26.20 12.33
N VAL A 92 -25.45 -25.49 11.97
CA VAL A 92 -25.49 -24.06 11.65
C VAL A 92 -25.11 -23.89 10.19
N THR A 93 -25.95 -23.21 9.43
CA THR A 93 -25.78 -23.00 7.99
C THR A 93 -25.55 -21.52 7.71
N SER A 94 -24.52 -21.20 6.92
CA SER A 94 -24.30 -19.85 6.39
C SER A 94 -24.76 -19.76 4.95
N PRO A 95 -25.40 -18.65 4.54
CA PRO A 95 -25.81 -18.44 3.14
C PRO A 95 -24.64 -18.52 2.15
N ASN A 96 -23.44 -18.19 2.62
CA ASN A 96 -22.27 -18.00 1.75
C ASN A 96 -21.21 -19.11 1.88
N ASN A 97 -21.07 -19.76 3.05
CA ASN A 97 -19.91 -20.59 3.38
C ASN A 97 -20.27 -22.02 3.81
N GLY A 98 -21.47 -22.52 3.43
CA GLY A 98 -21.91 -23.86 3.71
C GLY A 98 -22.42 -24.06 5.12
N SER A 99 -22.20 -25.24 5.72
CA SER A 99 -22.69 -25.56 7.05
C SER A 99 -21.62 -26.21 7.93
N VAL A 100 -21.80 -26.09 9.24
CA VAL A 100 -21.06 -26.84 10.26
C VAL A 100 -22.04 -27.61 11.11
N SER A 101 -21.70 -28.84 11.50
CA SER A 101 -22.48 -29.64 12.43
C SER A 101 -21.58 -30.11 13.57
N PHE A 102 -22.10 -30.08 14.77
CA PHE A 102 -21.39 -30.51 15.98
C PHE A 102 -22.38 -31.12 16.98
N SER A 103 -21.86 -31.94 17.90
CA SER A 103 -22.64 -32.49 19.00
C SER A 103 -22.84 -31.42 20.07
N ALA A 104 -23.98 -31.42 20.70
CA ALA A 104 -24.33 -30.51 21.80
C ALA A 104 -23.40 -30.68 23.02
N GLN A 105 -22.62 -31.77 23.10
CA GLN A 105 -21.55 -31.95 24.09
C GLN A 105 -20.49 -30.82 24.03
N SER A 106 -20.37 -30.16 22.86
CA SER A 106 -19.46 -29.02 22.67
C SER A 106 -19.99 -27.70 23.25
N LEU A 107 -21.22 -27.71 23.77
CA LEU A 107 -21.93 -26.56 24.33
C LEU A 107 -21.93 -26.60 25.85
N PRO A 108 -21.99 -25.45 26.53
CA PRO A 108 -22.07 -25.36 27.99
C PRO A 108 -23.50 -25.60 28.50
N ILE A 109 -23.94 -26.85 28.42
CA ILE A 109 -25.27 -27.25 28.91
C ILE A 109 -25.19 -27.40 30.44
N GLU A 110 -26.09 -26.73 31.13
CA GLU A 110 -26.24 -26.78 32.55
C GLU A 110 -27.49 -27.58 32.92
N TYR A 111 -27.38 -28.47 33.91
CA TYR A 111 -28.49 -29.28 34.45
C TYR A 111 -28.71 -28.92 35.91
N ASP A 112 -29.93 -28.94 36.38
CA ASP A 112 -30.31 -28.77 37.79
C ASP A 112 -30.13 -30.03 38.62
N THR A 113 -29.17 -30.89 38.23
CA THR A 113 -28.89 -32.21 38.78
C THR A 113 -28.75 -32.19 40.30
N GLN A 114 -28.03 -31.22 40.86
CA GLN A 114 -27.82 -31.13 42.31
C GLN A 114 -29.10 -30.76 43.03
N ASP A 115 -29.90 -29.89 42.51
CA ASP A 115 -31.18 -29.46 43.10
C ASP A 115 -32.19 -30.63 43.15
N VAL A 116 -32.24 -31.44 42.07
CA VAL A 116 -33.08 -32.62 41.97
C VAL A 116 -32.63 -33.71 42.96
N ILE A 117 -31.29 -33.95 43.11
CA ILE A 117 -30.75 -34.84 44.10
C ILE A 117 -31.09 -34.36 45.51
N ASP A 118 -30.97 -33.07 45.80
CA ASP A 118 -31.29 -32.50 47.11
C ASP A 118 -32.80 -32.60 47.43
N GLU A 119 -33.66 -32.51 46.41
CA GLU A 119 -35.08 -32.79 46.57
C GLU A 119 -35.35 -34.26 46.90
N ALA A 120 -34.76 -35.16 46.15
CA ALA A 120 -34.88 -36.59 46.37
C ALA A 120 -34.36 -37.01 47.77
N LEU A 121 -33.29 -36.38 48.28
CA LEU A 121 -32.76 -36.61 49.65
C LEU A 121 -33.72 -36.18 50.78
N LYS A 122 -34.64 -35.27 50.53
CA LYS A 122 -35.66 -34.82 51.51
C LYS A 122 -36.67 -35.92 51.80
N LEU A 123 -36.78 -36.91 50.90
CA LEU A 123 -37.72 -38.00 51.04
C LEU A 123 -37.15 -39.05 52.03
N LYS A 124 -37.26 -38.76 53.30
CA LYS A 124 -36.80 -39.68 54.34
C LYS A 124 -37.70 -40.93 54.35
N ARG A 125 -37.09 -42.15 54.14
CA ARG A 125 -37.71 -43.48 54.28
C ARG A 125 -39.00 -43.66 53.51
N PHE A 126 -38.91 -43.80 52.22
CA PHE A 126 -39.96 -44.28 51.37
C PHE A 126 -39.87 -45.82 51.31
N HIS A 127 -40.85 -46.53 51.87
CA HIS A 127 -41.03 -47.93 51.56
C HIS A 127 -42.07 -48.00 50.45
N PRO A 128 -41.71 -48.42 49.22
CA PRO A 128 -42.68 -48.51 48.15
C PRO A 128 -43.80 -49.50 48.53
N ILE A 129 -45.06 -49.05 48.45
CA ILE A 129 -46.21 -49.96 48.48
C ILE A 129 -46.31 -50.46 47.03
N GLY A 130 -45.75 -51.69 46.78
CA GLY A 130 -45.62 -52.23 45.42
C GLY A 130 -44.27 -51.94 44.78
N ASN A 131 -44.07 -52.33 43.50
CA ASN A 131 -42.84 -52.17 42.74
C ASN A 131 -42.70 -50.76 42.11
N GLY A 132 -43.16 -49.69 42.75
CA GLY A 132 -43.15 -48.35 42.21
C GLY A 132 -41.94 -47.51 42.60
N TYR A 133 -41.23 -46.96 41.62
CA TYR A 133 -40.14 -45.95 41.80
C TYR A 133 -40.75 -44.57 41.96
N ARG A 134 -40.11 -43.70 42.75
CA ARG A 134 -40.29 -42.26 42.63
C ARG A 134 -39.37 -41.76 41.55
N VAL A 135 -39.97 -41.10 40.55
CA VAL A 135 -39.28 -40.62 39.38
C VAL A 135 -39.13 -39.11 39.47
N PHE A 136 -37.91 -38.67 39.23
CA PHE A 136 -37.54 -37.26 39.09
C PHE A 136 -36.94 -37.06 37.71
N GLU A 137 -37.04 -35.86 37.19
CA GLU A 137 -36.45 -35.45 35.91
C GLU A 137 -35.65 -34.18 36.11
N THR A 138 -34.44 -34.15 35.60
CA THR A 138 -33.64 -32.93 35.57
C THR A 138 -34.08 -32.04 34.42
N GLN A 139 -33.91 -30.73 34.60
CA GLN A 139 -34.09 -29.74 33.53
C GLN A 139 -32.69 -29.25 33.06
N SER A 140 -32.52 -29.09 31.77
CA SER A 140 -31.34 -28.51 31.20
C SER A 140 -31.60 -27.16 30.57
N HIS A 141 -30.63 -26.30 30.64
CA HIS A 141 -30.64 -25.00 29.96
C HIS A 141 -29.26 -24.66 29.41
N ILE A 142 -29.21 -23.71 28.50
CA ILE A 142 -27.96 -23.17 27.93
C ILE A 142 -27.86 -21.69 28.32
N ASP A 143 -26.77 -21.33 28.97
CA ASP A 143 -26.40 -19.93 29.18
C ASP A 143 -25.91 -19.34 27.85
N ALA A 144 -26.64 -18.37 27.31
CA ALA A 144 -26.37 -17.79 26.01
C ALA A 144 -24.95 -17.16 25.93
N ALA A 145 -24.48 -16.48 27.01
CA ALA A 145 -23.17 -15.85 27.00
C ALA A 145 -22.02 -16.89 26.95
N LYS A 146 -22.17 -18.01 27.68
CA LYS A 146 -21.21 -19.12 27.61
C LYS A 146 -21.28 -19.84 26.27
N ALA A 147 -22.48 -20.01 25.71
CA ALA A 147 -22.70 -20.61 24.40
C ALA A 147 -22.07 -19.78 23.27
N ALA A 148 -22.23 -18.47 23.30
CA ALA A 148 -21.58 -17.57 22.33
C ALA A 148 -20.06 -17.75 22.28
N GLN A 149 -19.42 -17.90 23.45
CA GLN A 149 -17.98 -18.17 23.53
C GLN A 149 -17.59 -19.52 22.89
N ALA A 150 -18.39 -20.56 23.06
CA ALA A 150 -18.18 -21.87 22.45
C ALA A 150 -18.43 -21.82 20.93
N LEU A 151 -19.52 -21.19 20.50
CA LEU A 151 -19.94 -21.05 19.11
C LEU A 151 -18.91 -20.30 18.27
N LYS A 152 -18.20 -19.33 18.83
CA LYS A 152 -17.12 -18.59 18.13
C LYS A 152 -16.07 -19.52 17.53
N GLY A 153 -15.66 -20.57 18.23
CA GLY A 153 -14.74 -21.58 17.71
C GLY A 153 -15.39 -22.56 16.74
N LEU A 154 -16.65 -22.96 17.02
CA LEU A 154 -17.37 -23.96 16.23
C LEU A 154 -17.81 -23.42 14.87
N CYS A 155 -18.16 -22.14 14.80
CA CYS A 155 -18.66 -21.48 13.60
C CYS A 155 -17.58 -20.78 12.76
N ALA A 156 -16.32 -20.75 13.18
CA ALA A 156 -15.24 -20.03 12.51
C ALA A 156 -15.04 -20.42 11.02
N ARG A 157 -15.48 -21.60 10.59
CA ARG A 157 -15.45 -22.02 9.17
C ARG A 157 -16.53 -21.38 8.31
N LEU A 158 -17.53 -20.77 8.93
CA LEU A 158 -18.61 -20.05 8.26
C LEU A 158 -18.24 -18.59 7.99
N GLU A 159 -17.13 -18.12 8.53
CA GLU A 159 -16.63 -16.76 8.41
C GLU A 159 -15.71 -16.58 7.20
N SER A 160 -15.58 -15.34 6.73
CA SER A 160 -14.65 -14.98 5.67
C SER A 160 -14.10 -13.60 5.91
N GLU A 161 -12.79 -13.46 5.65
CA GLU A 161 -12.10 -12.17 5.70
C GLU A 161 -12.48 -11.28 4.52
N PRO A 162 -12.62 -9.95 4.71
CA PRO A 162 -12.82 -9.02 3.62
C PRO A 162 -11.55 -8.94 2.76
N LYS A 163 -11.73 -8.69 1.47
CA LYS A 163 -10.63 -8.42 0.54
C LYS A 163 -10.73 -7.01 0.01
N ASN A 164 -9.64 -6.27 0.07
CA ASN A 164 -9.56 -4.92 -0.46
C ASN A 164 -9.64 -4.90 -2.00
N ALA A 165 -10.15 -3.80 -2.54
CA ALA A 165 -10.07 -3.53 -3.96
C ALA A 165 -8.61 -3.37 -4.41
N GLU A 166 -8.34 -3.69 -5.67
CA GLU A 166 -7.02 -3.56 -6.27
C GLU A 166 -7.10 -2.68 -7.53
N SER A 167 -6.04 -1.92 -7.79
CA SER A 167 -5.83 -1.20 -9.03
C SER A 167 -4.53 -1.65 -9.69
N ARG A 168 -4.57 -1.91 -11.00
CA ARG A 168 -3.42 -2.30 -11.78
C ARG A 168 -3.24 -1.34 -12.96
N TYR A 169 -2.09 -0.67 -13.04
CA TYR A 169 -1.75 0.15 -14.19
C TYR A 169 -1.48 -0.74 -15.41
N THR A 170 -2.12 -0.42 -16.54
CA THR A 170 -1.99 -1.15 -17.81
C THR A 170 -1.32 -0.30 -18.90
N GLY A 171 -1.36 1.02 -18.74
CA GLY A 171 -0.88 1.97 -19.77
C GLY A 171 -1.74 2.01 -21.03
N THR A 172 -2.84 1.25 -21.12
CA THR A 172 -3.67 1.12 -22.31
C THR A 172 -4.79 2.17 -22.30
N LEU A 173 -4.94 2.91 -23.40
CA LEU A 173 -6.04 3.85 -23.57
C LEU A 173 -7.35 3.13 -23.95
N PRO A 174 -8.54 3.65 -23.57
CA PRO A 174 -8.76 4.89 -22.82
C PRO A 174 -8.52 4.76 -21.30
N ASP A 175 -8.63 3.53 -20.76
CA ASP A 175 -8.57 3.29 -19.32
C ASP A 175 -7.19 2.74 -18.94
N LYS A 176 -6.33 3.60 -18.39
CA LYS A 176 -4.97 3.22 -18.00
C LYS A 176 -4.89 2.29 -16.78
N PHE A 177 -6.01 2.05 -16.11
CA PHE A 177 -6.09 1.17 -14.95
C PHE A 177 -7.18 0.12 -15.12
N GLU A 178 -6.87 -1.08 -14.70
CA GLU A 178 -7.85 -2.12 -14.39
C GLU A 178 -8.12 -2.13 -12.90
N PHE A 179 -9.39 -2.28 -12.54
CA PHE A 179 -9.83 -2.31 -11.14
C PHE A 179 -10.51 -3.64 -10.83
N THR A 180 -10.12 -4.25 -9.72
CA THR A 180 -10.84 -5.38 -9.11
C THR A 180 -11.56 -4.86 -7.90
N GLY A 181 -12.88 -5.12 -7.80
CA GLY A 181 -13.69 -4.71 -6.66
C GLY A 181 -13.30 -5.44 -5.38
N GLY A 182 -13.44 -4.78 -4.26
CA GLY A 182 -13.32 -5.42 -2.96
C GLY A 182 -14.45 -6.43 -2.72
N ILE A 183 -14.19 -7.41 -1.89
CA ILE A 183 -15.17 -8.43 -1.48
C ILE A 183 -15.40 -8.27 0.01
N SER A 184 -16.68 -8.15 0.42
CA SER A 184 -17.02 -8.14 1.83
C SER A 184 -16.68 -9.47 2.50
N GLY A 185 -16.18 -9.41 3.71
CA GLY A 185 -16.10 -10.52 4.63
C GLY A 185 -17.40 -10.69 5.42
N TYR A 186 -17.50 -11.78 6.13
CA TYR A 186 -18.65 -12.08 6.98
C TYR A 186 -18.20 -12.75 8.27
N GLU A 187 -18.73 -12.31 9.40
CA GLU A 187 -18.54 -12.88 10.73
C GLU A 187 -19.89 -13.38 11.24
N VAL A 188 -19.90 -14.48 11.99
CA VAL A 188 -21.13 -14.97 12.63
C VAL A 188 -21.46 -14.11 13.84
N ASP A 189 -22.68 -13.59 13.92
CA ASP A 189 -23.20 -12.99 15.15
C ASP A 189 -23.49 -14.10 16.15
N VAL A 190 -22.44 -14.51 16.85
CA VAL A 190 -22.52 -15.62 17.82
C VAL A 190 -23.39 -15.30 19.02
N ASP A 191 -23.57 -14.03 19.37
CA ASP A 191 -24.44 -13.62 20.47
C ASP A 191 -25.90 -13.87 20.10
N SER A 192 -26.34 -13.41 18.93
CA SER A 192 -27.69 -13.66 18.41
C SER A 192 -27.96 -15.17 18.21
N LEU A 193 -26.98 -15.89 17.63
CA LEU A 193 -27.08 -17.34 17.44
C LEU A 193 -27.22 -18.08 18.77
N ALA A 194 -26.49 -17.67 19.80
CA ALA A 194 -26.52 -18.26 21.12
C ALA A 194 -27.88 -18.02 21.82
N GLU A 195 -28.46 -16.85 21.64
CA GLU A 195 -29.80 -16.53 22.15
C GLU A 195 -30.87 -17.41 21.47
N GLU A 196 -30.83 -17.58 20.15
CA GLU A 196 -31.72 -18.45 19.39
C GLU A 196 -31.57 -19.91 19.83
N LEU A 197 -30.34 -20.39 20.00
CA LEU A 197 -30.04 -21.75 20.47
C LEU A 197 -30.59 -21.97 21.89
N ALA A 198 -30.34 -21.03 22.81
CA ALA A 198 -30.82 -21.11 24.18
C ALA A 198 -32.36 -21.10 24.25
N ALA A 199 -33.03 -20.31 23.42
CA ALA A 199 -34.49 -20.26 23.34
C ALA A 199 -35.10 -21.54 22.76
N ALA A 200 -34.42 -22.19 21.81
CA ALA A 200 -34.88 -23.43 21.20
C ALA A 200 -34.56 -24.68 22.03
N TRP A 201 -33.66 -24.56 23.01
CA TRP A 201 -33.14 -25.72 23.77
C TRP A 201 -34.27 -26.52 24.48
N GLY A 202 -34.14 -27.84 24.48
CA GLY A 202 -35.08 -28.75 25.10
C GLY A 202 -36.26 -29.16 24.22
N THR A 203 -36.33 -28.71 22.96
CA THR A 203 -37.46 -29.01 22.04
C THR A 203 -37.24 -30.27 21.21
N GLY A 204 -36.03 -30.84 21.19
CA GLY A 204 -35.70 -32.03 20.37
C GLY A 204 -34.24 -32.45 20.48
N ASN A 205 -33.82 -33.38 19.60
CA ASN A 205 -32.49 -33.89 19.54
C ASN A 205 -31.72 -33.38 18.29
N GLU A 206 -32.35 -32.63 17.42
CA GLU A 206 -31.75 -32.04 16.22
C GLU A 206 -32.12 -30.57 16.14
N TYR A 207 -31.11 -29.72 16.06
CA TYR A 207 -31.28 -28.27 15.97
C TYR A 207 -30.63 -27.80 14.68
N ALA A 208 -31.34 -26.97 13.90
CA ALA A 208 -30.84 -26.37 12.67
C ALA A 208 -31.08 -24.87 12.69
N PHE A 209 -30.03 -24.10 12.52
CA PHE A 209 -30.07 -22.65 12.52
C PHE A 209 -29.47 -22.11 11.24
N GLU A 210 -29.98 -20.99 10.75
CA GLU A 210 -29.28 -20.14 9.80
C GLU A 210 -28.41 -19.14 10.58
N ALA A 211 -27.11 -19.09 10.31
CA ALA A 211 -26.20 -18.21 11.03
C ALA A 211 -26.55 -16.74 10.76
N PRO A 212 -26.87 -15.94 11.77
CA PRO A 212 -26.95 -14.49 11.61
C PRO A 212 -25.55 -13.98 11.28
N MET A 213 -25.42 -13.27 10.12
CA MET A 213 -24.13 -12.83 9.61
C MET A 213 -23.97 -11.31 9.71
N ILE A 214 -22.81 -10.88 10.20
CA ILE A 214 -22.37 -9.47 10.20
C ILE A 214 -21.45 -9.26 8.99
N GLU A 215 -21.82 -8.34 8.09
CA GLU A 215 -21.01 -7.97 6.96
C GLU A 215 -19.81 -7.10 7.40
N ILE A 216 -18.60 -7.50 7.03
CA ILE A 216 -17.36 -6.73 7.22
C ILE A 216 -16.97 -6.16 5.87
N LYS A 217 -17.11 -4.86 5.69
CA LYS A 217 -16.71 -4.19 4.44
C LYS A 217 -15.20 -4.11 4.32
N PRO A 218 -14.66 -4.18 3.09
CA PRO A 218 -13.25 -3.95 2.86
C PRO A 218 -12.86 -2.52 3.27
N GLU A 219 -11.68 -2.36 3.86
CA GLU A 219 -11.13 -1.05 4.23
C GLU A 219 -10.86 -0.17 3.01
N TYR A 220 -10.47 -0.78 1.89
CA TYR A 220 -10.22 -0.10 0.62
C TYR A 220 -11.23 -0.56 -0.42
N THR A 221 -12.17 0.33 -0.75
CA THR A 221 -13.29 0.05 -1.66
C THR A 221 -12.92 0.31 -3.12
N LEU A 222 -13.74 -0.17 -4.05
CA LEU A 222 -13.57 0.12 -5.48
C LEU A 222 -13.64 1.62 -5.77
N GLU A 223 -14.50 2.35 -5.09
CA GLU A 223 -14.64 3.80 -5.22
C GLU A 223 -13.37 4.51 -4.75
N ALA A 224 -12.79 4.09 -3.62
CA ALA A 224 -11.53 4.61 -3.13
C ALA A 224 -10.38 4.29 -4.11
N ALA A 225 -10.32 3.06 -4.63
CA ALA A 225 -9.33 2.67 -5.62
C ALA A 225 -9.40 3.51 -6.90
N LYS A 226 -10.59 3.83 -7.39
CA LYS A 226 -10.79 4.71 -8.53
C LYS A 226 -10.41 6.17 -8.22
N ALA A 227 -10.78 6.67 -7.05
CA ALA A 227 -10.44 8.02 -6.61
C ALA A 227 -8.92 8.21 -6.48
N ASP A 228 -8.23 7.22 -5.93
CA ASP A 228 -6.78 7.25 -5.73
C ASP A 228 -5.95 7.04 -7.03
N ASN A 229 -6.60 6.75 -8.14
CA ASN A 229 -5.96 6.61 -9.45
C ASN A 229 -6.58 7.57 -10.49
N THR A 230 -6.93 8.77 -10.06
CA THR A 230 -7.44 9.85 -10.92
C THR A 230 -6.27 10.62 -11.54
N LEU A 231 -6.44 11.11 -12.78
CA LEU A 231 -5.48 12.03 -13.39
C LEU A 231 -5.45 13.34 -12.61
N ILE A 232 -4.32 13.67 -11.99
CA ILE A 232 -4.14 14.89 -11.19
C ILE A 232 -3.30 15.96 -11.91
N ALA A 233 -2.40 15.54 -12.80
CA ALA A 233 -1.57 16.46 -13.57
C ALA A 233 -1.16 15.87 -14.91
N SER A 234 -1.02 16.73 -15.92
CA SER A 234 -0.52 16.36 -17.26
C SER A 234 0.33 17.47 -17.83
N CYS A 235 1.50 17.10 -18.36
CA CYS A 235 2.37 18.00 -19.09
C CYS A 235 2.78 17.40 -20.43
N THR A 236 2.74 18.21 -21.48
CA THR A 236 3.19 17.82 -22.83
C THR A 236 4.27 18.80 -23.31
N THR A 237 5.38 18.26 -23.82
CA THR A 237 6.39 19.05 -24.54
C THR A 237 6.62 18.47 -25.93
N TYR A 238 7.01 19.35 -26.86
CA TYR A 238 7.15 19.00 -28.27
C TYR A 238 8.60 18.91 -28.68
N PHE A 239 8.95 17.85 -29.45
CA PHE A 239 10.25 17.75 -30.06
C PHE A 239 10.30 18.72 -31.25
N ASP A 240 11.34 19.48 -31.38
CA ASP A 240 11.53 20.28 -32.59
C ASP A 240 11.89 19.40 -33.80
N LYS A 241 11.38 19.73 -34.98
CA LYS A 241 11.75 19.10 -36.26
C LYS A 241 13.10 19.58 -36.82
N SER A 242 13.91 20.24 -36.01
CA SER A 242 15.24 20.72 -36.35
C SER A 242 16.15 19.59 -36.83
N PRO A 243 17.13 19.83 -37.69
CA PRO A 243 18.10 18.84 -38.14
C PRO A 243 18.94 18.25 -37.00
N HIS A 244 18.90 18.83 -35.80
CA HIS A 244 19.49 18.28 -34.58
C HIS A 244 18.61 17.22 -33.90
N ASN A 245 17.38 17.00 -34.36
CA ASN A 245 16.50 15.92 -33.94
C ASN A 245 16.69 14.67 -34.79
N ALA A 246 17.95 14.24 -34.89
CA ALA A 246 18.28 12.96 -35.48
C ALA A 246 17.43 11.86 -34.82
N GLU A 247 17.17 10.79 -35.57
CA GLU A 247 16.44 9.60 -35.11
C GLU A 247 16.90 9.10 -33.73
N ASN A 248 18.20 9.24 -33.44
CA ASN A 248 18.78 8.85 -32.15
C ASN A 248 18.24 9.66 -30.97
N ARG A 249 17.98 10.99 -31.15
CA ARG A 249 17.41 11.83 -30.10
C ARG A 249 15.96 11.40 -29.80
N VAL A 250 15.17 11.18 -30.84
CA VAL A 250 13.79 10.70 -30.72
C VAL A 250 13.77 9.32 -30.07
N PHE A 251 14.66 8.40 -30.50
CA PHE A 251 14.82 7.11 -29.88
C PHE A 251 15.11 7.20 -28.38
N ASN A 252 16.04 8.07 -27.96
CA ASN A 252 16.38 8.28 -26.56
C ASN A 252 15.21 8.82 -25.73
N ILE A 253 14.41 9.74 -26.29
CA ILE A 253 13.21 10.29 -25.64
C ILE A 253 12.18 9.18 -25.45
N ILE A 254 11.88 8.39 -26.49
CA ILE A 254 10.96 7.26 -26.42
C ILE A 254 11.42 6.25 -25.38
N LYS A 255 12.70 5.90 -25.39
CA LYS A 255 13.30 4.99 -24.40
C LYS A 255 13.19 5.54 -22.98
N GLY A 256 13.53 6.83 -22.77
CA GLY A 256 13.44 7.48 -21.47
C GLY A 256 12.01 7.54 -20.95
N ALA A 257 11.05 7.89 -21.81
CA ALA A 257 9.63 7.84 -21.49
C ALA A 257 9.18 6.44 -21.06
N GLY A 258 9.52 5.41 -21.85
CA GLY A 258 9.15 4.02 -21.54
C GLY A 258 9.79 3.48 -20.25
N LEU A 259 10.91 4.03 -19.78
CA LEU A 259 11.54 3.64 -18.51
C LEU A 259 10.84 4.25 -17.29
N ILE A 260 10.25 5.44 -17.42
CA ILE A 260 9.49 6.07 -16.33
C ILE A 260 7.99 5.73 -16.38
N ASP A 261 7.48 5.20 -17.49
CA ASP A 261 6.09 4.81 -17.64
C ASP A 261 5.74 3.64 -16.71
N GLY A 262 4.63 3.78 -15.97
CA GLY A 262 4.17 2.80 -14.99
C GLY A 262 4.96 2.80 -13.66
N CYS A 263 5.93 3.70 -13.47
CA CYS A 263 6.59 3.84 -12.17
C CYS A 263 5.58 4.29 -11.12
N GLN A 264 5.59 3.60 -9.98
CA GLN A 264 4.75 3.91 -8.82
C GLN A 264 5.62 4.42 -7.67
N VAL A 265 5.12 5.44 -6.97
CA VAL A 265 5.82 6.04 -5.83
C VAL A 265 4.87 6.06 -4.65
N GLU A 266 5.22 5.33 -3.60
CA GLU A 266 4.43 5.29 -2.36
C GLU A 266 4.47 6.63 -1.63
N VAL A 267 3.47 6.91 -0.80
CA VAL A 267 3.41 8.12 0.01
C VAL A 267 4.67 8.22 0.89
N GLY A 268 5.31 9.38 0.88
CA GLY A 268 6.57 9.65 1.61
C GLY A 268 7.83 9.06 0.95
N SER A 269 7.71 8.32 -0.15
CA SER A 269 8.87 7.78 -0.87
C SER A 269 9.42 8.79 -1.89
N GLU A 270 10.73 8.76 -2.11
CA GLU A 270 11.41 9.59 -3.11
C GLU A 270 11.55 8.85 -4.45
N PHE A 271 11.31 9.58 -5.54
CA PHE A 271 11.61 9.15 -6.91
C PHE A 271 12.90 9.81 -7.39
N ASP A 272 13.81 9.02 -7.95
CA ASP A 272 15.08 9.46 -8.55
C ASP A 272 15.11 9.07 -10.02
N ILE A 273 15.04 10.08 -10.93
CA ILE A 273 15.01 9.80 -12.38
C ILE A 273 16.32 9.20 -12.87
N ASN A 274 17.48 9.59 -12.29
CA ASN A 274 18.77 9.05 -12.71
C ASN A 274 18.92 7.57 -12.34
N GLU A 275 18.33 7.14 -11.23
CA GLU A 275 18.27 5.74 -10.81
C GLU A 275 17.42 4.92 -11.80
N VAL A 276 16.23 5.41 -12.15
CA VAL A 276 15.32 4.74 -13.09
C VAL A 276 15.91 4.64 -14.50
N LEU A 277 16.48 5.71 -15.01
CA LEU A 277 17.09 5.74 -16.35
C LEU A 277 18.39 4.95 -16.43
N GLY A 278 19.09 4.80 -15.32
CA GLY A 278 20.42 4.18 -15.25
C GLY A 278 21.50 4.98 -15.98
N ALA A 279 22.70 4.41 -16.10
CA ALA A 279 23.79 5.05 -16.82
C ALA A 279 23.49 5.17 -18.34
N ARG A 280 23.63 6.38 -18.86
CA ARG A 280 23.43 6.65 -20.30
C ARG A 280 24.70 6.25 -21.06
N SER A 281 24.71 5.03 -21.56
CA SER A 281 25.82 4.42 -22.29
C SER A 281 25.30 3.54 -23.44
N GLU A 282 26.15 3.23 -24.39
CA GLU A 282 25.88 2.28 -25.47
C GLU A 282 25.48 0.90 -24.91
N ARG A 283 26.20 0.44 -23.88
CA ARG A 283 25.94 -0.85 -23.22
C ARG A 283 24.51 -0.95 -22.68
N ASN A 284 23.93 0.16 -22.25
CA ASN A 284 22.57 0.26 -21.78
C ASN A 284 21.59 0.61 -22.90
N GLY A 285 22.01 0.54 -24.16
CA GLY A 285 21.18 0.75 -25.35
C GLY A 285 20.78 2.21 -25.57
N TRP A 286 21.53 3.18 -25.05
CA TRP A 286 21.37 4.59 -25.40
C TRP A 286 22.12 4.91 -26.67
N ARG A 287 21.63 5.88 -27.45
CA ARG A 287 22.23 6.31 -28.71
C ARG A 287 22.91 7.65 -28.57
N MET A 288 23.99 7.82 -29.35
CA MET A 288 24.67 9.12 -29.48
C MET A 288 23.74 10.13 -30.16
N ALA A 289 23.48 11.25 -29.51
CA ALA A 289 22.70 12.35 -30.05
C ALA A 289 23.19 13.68 -29.47
N ALA A 290 22.74 14.79 -30.04
CA ALA A 290 23.10 16.12 -29.58
C ALA A 290 22.59 16.33 -28.14
N GLY A 291 23.50 16.61 -27.25
CA GLY A 291 23.31 17.09 -25.89
C GLY A 291 23.99 18.43 -25.68
N ILE A 292 23.81 19.02 -24.51
CA ILE A 292 24.39 20.31 -24.16
C ILE A 292 25.35 20.09 -23.00
N ARG A 293 26.61 20.33 -23.23
CA ARG A 293 27.64 20.27 -22.21
C ARG A 293 28.52 21.51 -22.28
N GLU A 294 28.74 22.17 -21.13
CA GLU A 294 29.63 23.36 -21.02
C GLU A 294 29.29 24.48 -22.02
N GLY A 295 27.98 24.65 -22.31
CA GLY A 295 27.55 25.68 -23.23
C GLY A 295 27.81 25.40 -24.72
N LYS A 296 28.07 24.13 -25.09
CA LYS A 296 28.25 23.69 -26.50
C LYS A 296 27.34 22.47 -26.77
N TYR A 297 26.94 22.32 -28.03
CA TYR A 297 26.37 21.08 -28.51
C TYR A 297 27.46 20.01 -28.64
N ASN A 298 27.33 18.93 -27.92
CA ASN A 298 28.22 17.78 -28.00
C ASN A 298 27.40 16.52 -28.33
N GLN A 299 28.01 15.55 -28.97
CA GLN A 299 27.41 14.23 -29.14
C GLN A 299 27.62 13.43 -27.84
N GLU A 300 26.53 12.99 -27.26
CA GLU A 300 26.56 12.19 -26.03
C GLU A 300 25.51 11.09 -26.03
N TYR A 301 25.75 10.00 -25.29
CA TYR A 301 24.74 8.95 -25.11
C TYR A 301 23.57 9.49 -24.31
N GLY A 302 22.34 9.25 -24.79
CA GLY A 302 21.14 9.73 -24.14
C GLY A 302 20.77 11.18 -24.45
N GLY A 303 21.42 11.83 -25.46
CA GLY A 303 21.03 13.17 -25.87
C GLY A 303 19.52 13.24 -26.15
N GLY A 304 18.83 14.23 -25.54
CA GLY A 304 17.38 14.40 -25.57
C GLY A 304 16.64 14.08 -24.27
N ILE A 305 17.25 13.31 -23.35
CA ILE A 305 16.57 12.87 -22.10
C ILE A 305 16.18 14.01 -21.15
N CYS A 306 16.89 15.16 -21.20
CA CYS A 306 16.49 16.32 -20.41
C CYS A 306 15.09 16.87 -20.78
N GLN A 307 14.58 16.52 -21.95
CA GLN A 307 13.18 16.81 -22.28
C GLN A 307 12.22 15.90 -21.52
N VAL A 308 12.59 14.62 -21.31
CA VAL A 308 11.82 13.70 -20.48
C VAL A 308 11.76 14.21 -19.04
N SER A 309 12.92 14.55 -18.45
CA SER A 309 12.98 15.09 -17.09
C SER A 309 12.26 16.41 -16.92
N THR A 310 12.34 17.30 -17.92
CA THR A 310 11.60 18.58 -17.91
C THR A 310 10.08 18.37 -17.96
N THR A 311 9.61 17.46 -18.81
CA THR A 311 8.18 17.15 -18.89
C THR A 311 7.67 16.54 -17.59
N LEU A 312 8.43 15.60 -17.00
CA LEU A 312 8.12 15.02 -15.70
C LEU A 312 8.13 16.09 -14.59
N TYR A 313 9.15 16.95 -14.54
CA TYR A 313 9.25 18.03 -13.57
C TYR A 313 7.99 18.93 -13.55
N ASN A 314 7.53 19.33 -14.73
CA ASN A 314 6.33 20.16 -14.83
C ASN A 314 5.06 19.40 -14.39
N ALA A 315 4.92 18.12 -14.73
CA ALA A 315 3.80 17.30 -14.25
C ALA A 315 3.84 17.15 -12.72
N VAL A 316 5.02 16.89 -12.13
CA VAL A 316 5.25 16.81 -10.69
C VAL A 316 4.88 18.10 -9.97
N LEU A 317 5.27 19.26 -10.53
CA LEU A 317 4.88 20.56 -9.96
C LEU A 317 3.37 20.79 -9.98
N MET A 318 2.69 20.41 -11.06
CA MET A 318 1.23 20.55 -11.20
C MET A 318 0.47 19.54 -10.34
N ALA A 319 1.11 18.41 -9.97
CA ALA A 319 0.58 17.46 -9.00
C ALA A 319 0.82 17.87 -7.53
N ASP A 320 1.40 19.04 -7.29
CA ASP A 320 1.81 19.59 -5.98
C ASP A 320 2.76 18.70 -5.18
N LEU A 321 3.55 17.86 -5.84
CA LEU A 321 4.53 17.03 -5.18
C LEU A 321 5.78 17.83 -4.80
N GLU A 322 6.49 17.38 -3.77
CA GLU A 322 7.69 18.03 -3.23
C GLU A 322 8.92 17.69 -4.08
N VAL A 323 9.47 18.66 -4.81
CA VAL A 323 10.73 18.50 -5.55
C VAL A 323 11.91 18.72 -4.62
N THR A 324 12.73 17.67 -4.43
CA THR A 324 13.89 17.68 -3.53
C THR A 324 15.21 18.01 -4.26
N GLU A 325 15.30 17.72 -5.57
CA GLU A 325 16.45 18.08 -6.38
C GLU A 325 16.01 18.45 -7.80
N ARG A 326 16.46 19.61 -8.27
CA ARG A 326 16.28 20.07 -9.65
C ARG A 326 17.39 21.02 -10.04
N HIS A 327 17.89 20.89 -11.25
CA HIS A 327 18.87 21.79 -11.87
C HIS A 327 18.33 22.35 -13.19
N HIS A 328 18.53 23.65 -13.45
CA HIS A 328 18.21 24.23 -14.75
C HIS A 328 19.38 24.06 -15.73
N HIS A 329 19.12 24.15 -17.04
CA HIS A 329 20.16 24.16 -18.04
C HIS A 329 21.00 25.45 -17.96
N SER A 330 22.18 25.44 -18.59
CA SER A 330 23.03 26.63 -18.70
C SER A 330 22.46 27.72 -19.59
N TRP A 331 21.40 27.41 -20.37
CA TRP A 331 20.56 28.38 -21.14
C TRP A 331 19.14 27.90 -21.32
N PRO A 332 18.16 28.81 -21.58
CA PRO A 332 16.77 28.45 -21.77
C PRO A 332 16.58 27.46 -22.92
N MET A 333 15.73 26.44 -22.69
CA MET A 333 15.37 25.44 -23.68
C MET A 333 14.16 25.89 -24.51
N SER A 334 14.10 25.49 -25.78
CA SER A 334 12.98 25.84 -26.68
C SER A 334 11.71 25.04 -26.40
N TYR A 335 11.79 23.89 -25.74
CA TYR A 335 10.68 23.00 -25.45
C TYR A 335 9.98 23.27 -24.11
N ALA A 336 10.50 24.19 -23.29
CA ALA A 336 9.91 24.57 -22.02
C ALA A 336 9.97 26.09 -21.81
N PRO A 337 9.00 26.69 -21.08
CA PRO A 337 9.13 28.06 -20.63
C PRO A 337 10.37 28.26 -19.76
N ILE A 338 10.96 29.44 -19.80
CA ILE A 338 12.17 29.77 -19.06
C ILE A 338 11.94 29.58 -17.55
N GLY A 339 12.83 28.89 -16.85
CA GLY A 339 12.69 28.60 -15.41
C GLY A 339 11.89 27.34 -15.07
N LEU A 340 11.31 26.67 -16.09
CA LEU A 340 10.56 25.42 -15.93
C LEU A 340 11.23 24.20 -16.55
N ASP A 341 12.52 24.29 -16.84
CA ASP A 341 13.34 23.18 -17.34
C ASP A 341 14.02 22.42 -16.21
N ALA A 342 14.35 21.15 -16.45
CA ALA A 342 15.11 20.29 -15.54
C ALA A 342 16.16 19.50 -16.32
N THR A 343 17.44 19.75 -16.06
CA THR A 343 18.56 19.03 -16.69
C THR A 343 19.02 17.88 -15.83
N ILE A 344 19.37 16.76 -16.47
CA ILE A 344 19.91 15.58 -15.82
C ILE A 344 21.12 15.04 -16.56
N SER A 345 22.04 14.40 -15.85
CA SER A 345 23.19 13.70 -16.46
C SER A 345 23.64 12.51 -15.63
N THR A 346 24.34 11.57 -16.26
CA THR A 346 24.91 10.42 -15.54
C THR A 346 25.99 10.89 -14.55
N GLY A 347 25.75 10.69 -13.25
CA GLY A 347 26.69 11.08 -12.19
C GLY A 347 26.79 12.59 -11.95
N GLY A 348 25.83 13.37 -12.46
CA GLY A 348 25.76 14.83 -12.31
C GLY A 348 24.35 15.29 -11.93
N PRO A 349 23.86 16.42 -12.48
CA PRO A 349 22.53 16.95 -12.16
C PRO A 349 21.44 15.89 -12.20
N ASN A 350 20.48 16.00 -11.28
CA ASN A 350 19.37 15.05 -11.12
C ASN A 350 18.01 15.75 -11.01
N LEU A 351 16.95 15.00 -11.13
CA LEU A 351 15.59 15.38 -10.75
C LEU A 351 15.07 14.36 -9.74
N ARG A 352 14.77 14.83 -8.54
CA ARG A 352 14.17 14.03 -7.47
C ARG A 352 12.95 14.72 -6.91
N PHE A 353 11.99 13.92 -6.48
CA PHE A 353 10.81 14.41 -5.79
C PHE A 353 10.27 13.35 -4.83
N VAL A 354 9.60 13.79 -3.77
CA VAL A 354 8.89 12.94 -2.82
C VAL A 354 7.40 12.93 -3.15
N ASN A 355 6.76 11.78 -3.09
CA ASN A 355 5.31 11.73 -3.09
C ASN A 355 4.79 12.28 -1.75
N SER A 356 4.52 13.58 -1.72
CA SER A 356 3.91 14.30 -0.60
C SER A 356 2.36 14.27 -0.64
N GLY A 357 1.78 13.48 -1.56
CA GLY A 357 0.33 13.32 -1.73
C GLY A 357 -0.31 12.39 -0.70
N LYS A 358 -1.59 12.08 -0.92
CA LYS A 358 -2.41 11.28 0.02
C LYS A 358 -2.47 9.80 -0.32
N SER A 359 -2.17 9.45 -1.56
CA SER A 359 -2.15 8.07 -2.04
C SER A 359 -0.87 7.80 -2.82
N ARG A 360 -0.61 6.54 -3.11
CA ARG A 360 0.40 6.15 -4.08
C ARG A 360 0.13 6.85 -5.41
N ILE A 361 1.17 7.42 -6.03
CA ILE A 361 1.07 7.96 -7.39
C ILE A 361 1.59 6.98 -8.42
N THR A 362 1.06 7.09 -9.65
CA THR A 362 1.56 6.39 -10.83
C THR A 362 1.95 7.42 -11.88
N ILE A 363 3.18 7.30 -12.41
CA ILE A 363 3.67 8.09 -13.53
C ILE A 363 3.27 7.38 -14.83
N SER A 364 2.56 8.07 -15.72
CA SER A 364 2.33 7.61 -17.08
C SER A 364 3.11 8.49 -18.04
N ALA A 365 3.88 7.88 -18.94
CA ALA A 365 4.68 8.63 -19.91
C ALA A 365 4.54 8.03 -21.30
N ALA A 366 3.99 8.81 -22.22
CA ALA A 366 3.74 8.41 -23.60
C ALA A 366 4.37 9.39 -24.59
N THR A 367 4.82 8.85 -25.73
CA THR A 367 5.33 9.65 -26.85
C THR A 367 4.40 9.50 -28.05
N ASP A 368 4.16 10.61 -28.73
CA ASP A 368 3.43 10.63 -30.01
C ASP A 368 4.39 10.99 -31.14
N SER A 369 4.74 9.99 -31.94
CA SER A 369 5.65 10.16 -33.09
C SER A 369 5.04 11.00 -34.22
N LYS A 370 3.70 11.08 -34.32
CA LYS A 370 3.01 11.88 -35.33
C LYS A 370 3.08 13.37 -34.99
N ASN A 371 2.81 13.69 -33.74
CA ASN A 371 2.82 15.06 -33.24
C ASN A 371 4.20 15.47 -32.69
N MET A 372 5.17 14.55 -32.68
CA MET A 372 6.51 14.77 -32.15
C MET A 372 6.47 15.30 -30.73
N SER A 373 5.75 14.62 -29.83
CA SER A 373 5.55 15.04 -28.45
C SER A 373 5.80 13.95 -27.43
N ILE A 374 6.10 14.37 -26.21
CA ILE A 374 6.06 13.54 -25.01
C ILE A 374 5.06 14.13 -24.04
N THR A 375 4.18 13.29 -23.51
CA THR A 375 3.24 13.64 -22.44
C THR A 375 3.58 12.80 -21.21
N VAL A 376 3.67 13.47 -20.07
CA VAL A 376 3.78 12.82 -18.75
C VAL A 376 2.56 13.20 -17.95
N GLU A 377 1.91 12.19 -17.38
CA GLU A 377 0.72 12.32 -16.53
C GLU A 377 1.01 11.72 -15.17
N ILE A 378 0.48 12.33 -14.13
CA ILE A 378 0.53 11.83 -12.76
C ILE A 378 -0.88 11.44 -12.34
N TYR A 379 -1.04 10.20 -11.95
CA TYR A 379 -2.28 9.65 -11.40
C TYR A 379 -2.13 9.45 -9.90
N GLY A 380 -3.16 9.77 -9.14
CA GLY A 380 -3.18 9.68 -7.69
C GLY A 380 -4.48 10.23 -7.11
N ALA A 381 -4.54 10.42 -5.78
CA ALA A 381 -5.66 11.10 -5.13
C ALA A 381 -5.70 12.59 -5.54
N PRO A 382 -6.86 13.12 -5.92
CA PRO A 382 -7.02 14.53 -6.27
C PRO A 382 -6.57 15.47 -5.14
N LEU A 383 -6.14 16.68 -5.52
CA LEU A 383 -5.88 17.74 -4.58
C LEU A 383 -7.17 18.14 -3.83
N ASP A 384 -7.01 18.62 -2.60
CA ASP A 384 -8.15 18.97 -1.75
C ASP A 384 -9.03 20.06 -2.40
N ASN A 385 -10.32 19.96 -2.15
CA ASN A 385 -11.33 20.94 -2.55
C ASN A 385 -11.36 21.25 -4.07
N GLY A 386 -10.91 20.31 -4.91
CA GLY A 386 -10.88 20.49 -6.35
C GLY A 386 -9.88 21.55 -6.83
N VAL A 387 -8.84 21.79 -6.04
CA VAL A 387 -7.75 22.70 -6.42
C VAL A 387 -7.03 22.15 -7.64
N THR A 388 -6.70 23.05 -8.57
CA THR A 388 -5.85 22.76 -9.73
C THR A 388 -4.67 23.71 -9.77
N ILE A 389 -3.53 23.25 -10.32
CA ILE A 389 -2.30 24.04 -10.38
C ILE A 389 -1.93 24.30 -11.84
N ARG A 390 -1.59 25.56 -12.12
CA ARG A 390 -0.95 25.97 -13.38
C ARG A 390 0.43 26.50 -13.09
N LEU A 391 1.31 26.36 -14.07
CA LEU A 391 2.66 26.90 -13.98
C LEU A 391 2.73 28.17 -14.83
N SER A 392 3.38 29.20 -14.29
CA SER A 392 3.75 30.39 -15.04
C SER A 392 5.22 30.74 -14.79
N SER A 393 5.82 31.40 -15.76
CA SER A 393 7.19 31.90 -15.62
C SER A 393 7.41 33.15 -16.42
N GLU A 394 8.36 33.94 -15.97
CA GLU A 394 8.73 35.20 -16.62
C GLU A 394 10.23 35.44 -16.62
N LYS A 395 10.72 36.07 -17.65
CA LYS A 395 12.09 36.61 -17.68
C LYS A 395 12.06 37.98 -17.04
N ILE A 396 12.68 38.11 -15.87
CA ILE A 396 12.68 39.36 -15.09
C ILE A 396 13.86 40.29 -15.49
N GLU A 397 14.98 39.71 -16.03
CA GLU A 397 16.15 40.48 -16.41
C GLU A 397 16.87 39.85 -17.59
N THR A 398 17.50 40.70 -18.41
CA THR A 398 18.43 40.26 -19.45
C THR A 398 19.83 40.71 -19.06
N LEU A 399 20.76 39.76 -18.96
CA LEU A 399 22.17 40.04 -18.69
C LEU A 399 22.90 40.30 -20.01
N ASP A 400 23.66 41.37 -20.07
CA ASP A 400 24.39 41.71 -21.28
C ASP A 400 25.52 40.71 -21.59
N GLU A 401 25.84 40.59 -22.86
CA GLU A 401 26.95 39.72 -23.30
C GLU A 401 28.24 40.31 -22.79
N PRO A 402 29.08 39.51 -22.08
CA PRO A 402 30.40 39.98 -21.64
C PRO A 402 31.32 40.22 -22.85
N ASP A 403 32.34 41.00 -22.62
CA ASP A 403 33.36 41.30 -23.62
C ASP A 403 33.90 40.05 -24.32
N ALA A 404 34.14 40.17 -25.60
CA ALA A 404 34.70 39.09 -26.39
C ALA A 404 36.09 38.72 -25.90
N LYS A 405 36.41 37.41 -25.94
CA LYS A 405 37.70 36.85 -25.60
C LYS A 405 38.48 36.45 -26.87
N TYR A 406 39.75 36.72 -26.89
CA TYR A 406 40.64 36.45 -28.01
C TYR A 406 41.68 35.37 -27.63
N ARG A 407 41.81 34.36 -28.48
CA ARG A 407 42.81 33.28 -28.35
C ARG A 407 43.79 33.32 -29.52
N LEU A 408 45.08 33.33 -29.23
CA LEU A 408 46.12 33.27 -30.24
C LEU A 408 46.04 31.95 -31.03
N ASP A 409 46.13 32.05 -32.36
CA ASP A 409 46.33 30.93 -33.27
C ASP A 409 47.39 31.33 -34.31
N SER A 410 48.61 30.95 -34.03
CA SER A 410 49.79 31.29 -34.88
C SER A 410 49.75 30.61 -36.26
N SER A 411 48.81 29.68 -36.49
CA SER A 411 48.62 29.08 -37.82
C SER A 411 47.79 29.95 -38.78
N LEU A 412 47.14 30.98 -38.24
CA LEU A 412 46.29 31.88 -39.05
C LEU A 412 47.14 32.87 -39.83
N PRO A 413 46.75 33.16 -41.09
CA PRO A 413 47.40 34.20 -41.87
C PRO A 413 47.27 35.58 -41.20
N PHE A 414 48.18 36.49 -41.54
CA PHE A 414 48.15 37.87 -41.06
C PHE A 414 46.77 38.50 -41.16
N ASN A 415 46.38 39.32 -40.19
CA ASN A 415 45.12 40.04 -40.08
C ASN A 415 43.86 39.11 -40.15
N THR A 416 43.92 37.91 -39.56
CA THR A 416 42.81 36.93 -39.59
C THR A 416 42.16 36.82 -38.27
N VAL A 417 40.79 36.83 -38.30
CA VAL A 417 39.91 36.62 -37.15
C VAL A 417 38.88 35.54 -37.47
N VAL A 418 38.86 34.46 -36.70
CA VAL A 418 37.93 33.34 -36.83
C VAL A 418 37.09 33.24 -35.58
N ARG A 419 35.78 33.26 -35.71
CA ARG A 419 34.87 33.11 -34.56
C ARG A 419 34.73 31.63 -34.19
N ASP A 420 35.24 31.26 -33.02
CA ASP A 420 35.14 29.92 -32.45
C ASP A 420 33.81 29.70 -31.73
N ARG A 421 33.38 30.70 -30.98
CA ARG A 421 32.15 30.64 -30.23
C ARG A 421 31.38 31.97 -30.34
N LYS A 422 30.09 31.87 -30.64
CA LYS A 422 29.19 33.03 -30.59
C LYS A 422 28.88 33.39 -29.14
N GLY A 423 29.00 34.67 -28.81
CA GLY A 423 28.56 35.15 -27.51
C GLY A 423 27.04 35.12 -27.39
N ARG A 424 26.56 35.24 -26.19
CA ARG A 424 25.14 35.20 -25.87
C ARG A 424 24.83 36.02 -24.62
N ARG A 425 23.73 36.78 -24.67
CA ARG A 425 23.13 37.40 -23.50
C ARG A 425 22.60 36.34 -22.52
N GLY A 426 22.68 36.63 -21.23
CA GLY A 426 22.06 35.87 -20.20
C GLY A 426 20.65 36.30 -19.86
N SER A 427 20.02 35.62 -18.92
CA SER A 427 18.69 35.94 -18.44
C SER A 427 18.51 35.53 -16.99
N ILE A 428 17.70 36.27 -16.24
CA ILE A 428 17.18 35.86 -14.93
C ILE A 428 15.69 35.61 -15.10
N SER A 429 15.19 34.50 -14.59
CA SER A 429 13.78 34.14 -14.62
C SER A 429 13.23 33.84 -13.24
N GLN A 430 11.92 33.94 -13.10
CA GLN A 430 11.15 33.44 -11.98
C GLN A 430 10.07 32.49 -12.48
N ALA A 431 9.84 31.39 -11.77
CA ALA A 431 8.77 30.44 -12.06
C ALA A 431 7.85 30.30 -10.85
N TYR A 432 6.57 30.07 -11.10
CA TYR A 432 5.52 30.07 -10.09
C TYR A 432 4.58 28.88 -10.25
N LYS A 433 4.07 28.37 -9.12
CA LYS A 433 2.81 27.61 -9.03
C LYS A 433 1.66 28.58 -8.80
N GLU A 434 0.61 28.48 -9.60
CA GLU A 434 -0.62 29.23 -9.46
C GLU A 434 -1.75 28.27 -9.12
N TYR A 435 -2.29 28.40 -7.91
CA TYR A 435 -3.35 27.55 -7.37
C TYR A 435 -4.71 28.16 -7.71
N TYR A 436 -5.58 27.35 -8.29
CA TYR A 436 -6.94 27.73 -8.65
C TYR A 436 -7.95 26.88 -7.90
N ASP A 437 -9.01 27.49 -7.38
CA ASP A 437 -10.13 26.76 -6.77
C ASP A 437 -10.95 26.00 -7.84
N ALA A 438 -11.94 25.22 -7.38
CA ALA A 438 -12.84 24.46 -8.25
C ALA A 438 -13.65 25.33 -9.25
N ASN A 439 -13.77 26.63 -9.00
CA ASN A 439 -14.44 27.59 -9.88
C ASN A 439 -13.46 28.25 -10.88
N GLY A 440 -12.18 27.90 -10.82
CA GLY A 440 -11.14 28.47 -11.68
C GLY A 440 -10.65 29.86 -11.25
N LYS A 441 -10.90 30.28 -10.00
CA LYS A 441 -10.38 31.52 -9.42
C LYS A 441 -8.99 31.28 -8.84
N LEU A 442 -8.04 32.18 -9.18
CA LEU A 442 -6.70 32.17 -8.56
C LEU A 442 -6.81 32.46 -7.05
N ILE A 443 -6.31 31.56 -6.22
CA ILE A 443 -6.29 31.64 -4.76
C ILE A 443 -4.89 31.89 -4.19
N GLU A 444 -3.85 31.40 -4.87
CA GLU A 444 -2.45 31.59 -4.46
C GLU A 444 -1.53 31.59 -5.67
N LYS A 445 -0.47 32.44 -5.63
CA LYS A 445 0.66 32.38 -6.55
C LYS A 445 1.95 32.24 -5.73
N ARG A 446 2.63 31.10 -5.87
CA ARG A 446 3.82 30.74 -5.09
C ARG A 446 5.04 30.69 -5.98
N LEU A 447 6.10 31.42 -5.59
CA LEU A 447 7.41 31.35 -6.26
C LEU A 447 8.02 29.97 -6.05
N ILE A 448 8.44 29.31 -7.16
CA ILE A 448 9.10 27.99 -7.16
C ILE A 448 10.61 28.17 -7.24
N SER A 449 11.07 28.99 -8.20
CA SER A 449 12.51 29.17 -8.48
C SER A 449 12.82 30.57 -9.01
N LYS A 450 14.05 30.95 -8.79
CA LYS A 450 14.70 32.08 -9.48
C LYS A 450 15.97 31.57 -10.11
N ASP A 451 16.00 31.45 -11.44
CA ASP A 451 17.10 30.83 -12.17
C ASP A 451 17.91 31.88 -12.91
N VAL A 452 19.26 31.71 -12.95
CA VAL A 452 20.18 32.57 -13.61
C VAL A 452 20.84 31.82 -14.77
N TYR A 453 20.43 32.13 -15.99
CA TYR A 453 21.05 31.62 -17.21
C TYR A 453 22.19 32.57 -17.61
N GLY A 454 23.44 32.14 -17.36
CA GLY A 454 24.62 32.99 -17.51
C GLY A 454 24.82 33.50 -18.94
N ALA A 455 25.29 34.75 -19.03
CA ALA A 455 25.77 35.32 -20.27
C ALA A 455 27.15 34.68 -20.65
N ILE A 456 27.40 34.56 -21.92
CA ILE A 456 28.62 33.91 -22.46
C ILE A 456 29.35 34.85 -23.43
N SER A 457 30.67 35.05 -23.22
CA SER A 457 31.52 35.82 -24.13
C SER A 457 31.65 35.14 -25.50
N ALA A 458 31.69 35.90 -26.55
CA ALA A 458 32.22 35.42 -27.83
C ALA A 458 33.69 35.03 -27.67
N ILE A 459 34.11 34.00 -28.39
CA ILE A 459 35.53 33.60 -28.47
C ILE A 459 35.98 33.65 -29.94
N TYR A 460 37.07 34.36 -30.19
CA TYR A 460 37.70 34.46 -31.51
C TYR A 460 39.09 33.89 -31.45
N ARG A 461 39.46 33.04 -32.43
CA ARG A 461 40.84 32.74 -32.74
C ARG A 461 41.39 33.81 -33.68
N VAL A 462 42.53 34.32 -33.36
CA VAL A 462 43.13 35.43 -34.08
C VAL A 462 44.59 35.20 -34.41
N SER A 463 45.05 35.77 -35.52
CA SER A 463 46.49 35.78 -35.88
C SER A 463 47.29 36.58 -34.87
N GLU A 464 48.62 36.40 -34.90
CA GLU A 464 49.54 36.97 -33.94
C GLU A 464 49.49 38.47 -33.86
N ASP A 465 49.46 39.16 -35.03
CA ASP A 465 49.32 40.62 -35.15
C ASP A 465 48.04 41.15 -34.53
N VAL A 466 46.90 40.48 -34.77
CA VAL A 466 45.62 40.85 -34.20
C VAL A 466 45.59 40.60 -32.71
N TYR A 467 46.21 39.47 -32.23
CA TYR A 467 46.23 39.15 -30.80
C TYR A 467 46.96 40.22 -30.00
N TYR A 468 48.18 40.61 -30.41
CA TYR A 468 48.95 41.65 -29.72
C TYR A 468 48.29 43.04 -29.80
N ALA A 469 47.59 43.34 -30.89
CA ALA A 469 46.80 44.56 -30.98
C ALA A 469 45.63 44.56 -29.98
N LYS A 470 44.95 43.39 -29.70
CA LYS A 470 43.90 43.26 -28.73
C LYS A 470 44.43 43.35 -27.31
N VAL A 471 45.55 42.70 -27.01
CA VAL A 471 46.23 42.79 -25.71
C VAL A 471 46.63 44.23 -25.39
N SER A 472 47.21 44.95 -26.35
CA SER A 472 47.60 46.35 -26.15
C SER A 472 46.44 47.32 -25.87
N THR A 473 45.22 46.98 -26.29
CA THR A 473 43.98 47.73 -25.99
C THR A 473 43.25 47.25 -24.74
N GLY A 474 43.84 46.33 -23.92
CA GLY A 474 43.25 45.84 -22.65
C GLY A 474 42.07 44.89 -22.83
N GLN A 475 41.89 44.31 -24.03
CA GLN A 475 40.82 43.33 -24.25
C GLN A 475 41.19 41.98 -23.68
N SER A 476 40.18 41.26 -23.09
CA SER A 476 40.37 39.96 -22.43
C SER A 476 40.91 38.92 -23.38
N THR A 477 42.08 38.32 -23.02
CA THR A 477 42.66 37.16 -23.70
C THR A 477 42.34 35.88 -22.95
N VAL A 478 42.28 34.76 -23.68
CA VAL A 478 42.20 33.42 -23.11
C VAL A 478 43.54 32.77 -23.33
N ASP A 479 44.21 32.35 -22.24
CA ASP A 479 45.43 31.56 -22.34
C ASP A 479 45.17 30.26 -23.08
N VAL A 480 46.11 29.83 -23.86
CA VAL A 480 46.08 28.53 -24.54
C VAL A 480 46.19 27.47 -23.46
N GLU A 481 45.08 26.80 -23.09
CA GLU A 481 45.24 25.50 -22.43
C GLU A 481 45.88 24.55 -23.44
N PRO A 482 46.91 23.81 -23.00
CA PRO A 482 47.69 22.96 -23.90
C PRO A 482 46.90 21.77 -24.44
#